data_a8321a5170aa28443c7ed6827ea99bad
#
_entry.id   a8321a5170aa28443c7ed6827ea99bad
#
_cell.length_a   1.000
_cell.length_b   1.000
_cell.length_c   1.000
_cell.angle_alpha   90.00
_cell.angle_beta   90.00
_cell.angle_gamma   90.00
#
_symmetry.space_group_name_H-M   'P 1'
#
loop_
_entity.id
_entity.type
_entity.pdbx_description
1 polymer ?
#
loop_
_entity_poly.entity_id
_entity_poly.type
_entity_poly.pdbx_seq_one_letter_code
_entity_poly.pdbx_strand_id
1 'polypeptide(L)'
;LTWTLPNAEHAYGEWMRVLKTGGVLLNFDANYGKDDASDTKDLPEQHAHFKVGNEMLEECERIKAQLPISRKNRPAYDVAVLCENTRGEIHIDQELGKRIYLEKDEFYNPAPMFSICTVKK
;
A
#
# COMPACT_ATOMS: atom_id res chain seq x y z
N LEU A 1 1.01 -2.35 4.20
CA LEU A 1 1.50 -1.97 5.52
C LEU A 1 1.82 -0.48 5.61
N THR A 2 2.55 0.07 4.65
CA THR A 2 3.02 1.47 4.66
C THR A 2 1.88 2.48 4.73
N TRP A 3 0.72 2.15 4.16
CA TRP A 3 -0.46 3.01 4.15
C TRP A 3 -1.05 3.29 5.55
N THR A 4 -0.71 2.49 6.55
CA THR A 4 -1.16 2.66 7.94
C THR A 4 -0.20 3.49 8.79
N LEU A 5 0.93 3.92 8.24
CA LEU A 5 1.97 4.61 9.01
C LEU A 5 1.70 6.12 9.08
N PRO A 6 1.80 6.72 10.27
CA PRO A 6 1.64 8.17 10.43
C PRO A 6 2.79 8.96 9.77
N ASN A 7 3.97 8.35 9.63
CA ASN A 7 5.14 8.93 8.97
C ASN A 7 5.85 7.88 8.12
N ALA A 8 5.35 7.68 6.91
CA ALA A 8 5.92 6.71 5.96
C ALA A 8 7.33 7.12 5.48
N GLU A 9 7.61 8.41 5.36
CA GLU A 9 8.92 8.94 4.97
C GLU A 9 10.00 8.53 5.97
N HIS A 10 9.74 8.76 7.25
CA HIS A 10 10.64 8.33 8.32
C HIS A 10 10.83 6.81 8.33
N ALA A 11 9.76 6.05 8.13
CA ALA A 11 9.84 4.59 8.08
C ALA A 11 10.73 4.09 6.94
N TYR A 12 10.60 4.64 5.73
CA TYR A 12 11.46 4.30 4.60
C TYR A 12 12.94 4.62 4.90
N GLY A 13 13.20 5.80 5.48
CA GLY A 13 14.55 6.19 5.91
C GLY A 13 15.16 5.18 6.88
N GLU A 14 14.41 4.78 7.91
CA GLU A 14 14.86 3.81 8.90
C GLU A 14 15.05 2.40 8.32
N TRP A 15 14.15 1.95 7.45
CA TRP A 15 14.32 0.66 6.78
C TRP A 15 15.57 0.65 5.92
N MET A 16 15.79 1.70 5.13
CA MET A 16 17.01 1.82 4.35
C MET A 16 18.26 1.95 5.23
N ARG A 17 18.18 2.62 6.38
CA ARG A 17 19.29 2.77 7.32
C ARG A 17 19.77 1.42 7.86
N VAL A 18 18.83 0.56 8.29
CA VAL A 18 19.17 -0.72 8.94
C VAL A 18 19.61 -1.80 7.96
N LEU A 19 19.30 -1.69 6.69
CA LEU A 19 19.76 -2.61 5.67
C LEU A 19 21.28 -2.52 5.53
N LYS A 20 21.94 -3.65 5.33
CA LYS A 20 23.33 -3.71 4.90
C LYS A 20 23.43 -3.38 3.40
N THR A 21 24.60 -2.96 2.95
CA THR A 21 24.92 -2.87 1.50
C THR A 21 24.59 -4.20 0.83
N GLY A 22 23.87 -4.15 -0.28
CA GLY A 22 23.33 -5.33 -0.97
C GLY A 22 22.00 -5.85 -0.38
N GLY A 23 21.57 -5.32 0.76
CA GLY A 23 20.26 -5.66 1.35
C GLY A 23 19.11 -5.16 0.48
N VAL A 24 18.01 -5.91 0.47
CA VAL A 24 16.82 -5.65 -0.35
C VAL A 24 15.71 -5.07 0.52
N LEU A 25 15.12 -3.96 0.08
CA LEU A 25 13.82 -3.51 0.56
C LEU A 25 12.76 -3.96 -0.45
N LEU A 26 11.73 -4.63 0.05
CA LEU A 26 10.58 -5.06 -0.72
C LEU A 26 9.32 -4.62 -0.01
N ASN A 27 8.50 -3.81 -0.68
CA ASN A 27 7.23 -3.33 -0.16
C ASN A 27 6.09 -3.71 -1.11
N PHE A 28 5.06 -4.37 -0.57
CA PHE A 28 3.79 -4.65 -1.23
C PHE A 28 2.72 -3.80 -0.57
N ASP A 29 2.05 -2.96 -1.34
CA ASP A 29 1.02 -2.07 -0.81
C ASP A 29 -0.02 -1.69 -1.87
N ALA A 30 -0.95 -0.84 -1.52
CA ALA A 30 -1.96 -0.32 -2.43
C ALA A 30 -2.23 1.17 -2.18
N ASN A 31 -2.80 1.85 -3.17
CA ASN A 31 -3.17 3.25 -3.08
C ASN A 31 -4.54 3.43 -2.40
N TYR A 32 -4.65 2.98 -1.16
CA TYR A 32 -5.90 2.99 -0.39
C TYR A 32 -6.48 4.39 -0.15
N GLY A 33 -5.66 5.44 -0.23
CA GLY A 33 -6.15 6.82 -0.06
C GLY A 33 -7.05 7.30 -1.18
N LYS A 34 -7.00 6.65 -2.35
CA LYS A 34 -7.87 6.92 -3.51
C LYS A 34 -8.99 5.90 -3.66
N ASP A 35 -9.02 4.93 -2.79
CA ASP A 35 -10.06 3.91 -2.76
C ASP A 35 -11.25 4.43 -1.98
N ASP A 36 -12.43 4.38 -2.57
CA ASP A 36 -13.66 4.67 -1.85
C ASP A 36 -14.20 3.36 -1.28
N ALA A 37 -14.08 3.20 0.04
CA ALA A 37 -14.57 2.01 0.73
C ALA A 37 -16.08 1.80 0.57
N SER A 38 -16.81 2.83 0.11
CA SER A 38 -18.23 2.71 -0.27
C SER A 38 -18.45 2.04 -1.63
N ASP A 39 -17.42 1.95 -2.48
CA ASP A 39 -17.52 1.30 -3.78
C ASP A 39 -17.36 -0.21 -3.67
N THR A 40 -18.43 -0.86 -3.25
CA THR A 40 -18.53 -2.32 -3.09
C THR A 40 -19.04 -3.03 -4.34
N LYS A 41 -19.23 -2.32 -5.46
CA LYS A 41 -19.89 -2.85 -6.67
C LYS A 41 -19.17 -4.04 -7.29
N ASP A 42 -17.84 -4.07 -7.16
CA ASP A 42 -17.00 -5.13 -7.73
C ASP A 42 -16.69 -6.27 -6.77
N LEU A 43 -17.21 -6.21 -5.52
CA LEU A 43 -16.95 -7.22 -4.52
C LEU A 43 -17.94 -8.39 -4.64
N PRO A 44 -17.49 -9.65 -4.54
CA PRO A 44 -18.40 -10.80 -4.52
C PRO A 44 -19.26 -10.80 -3.24
N GLU A 45 -20.46 -11.38 -3.33
CA GLU A 45 -21.43 -11.39 -2.20
C GLU A 45 -20.87 -11.98 -0.90
N GLN A 46 -19.98 -12.98 -1.01
CA GLN A 46 -19.34 -13.64 0.13
C GLN A 46 -18.14 -12.86 0.69
N HIS A 47 -17.83 -11.68 0.16
CA HIS A 47 -16.62 -10.93 0.51
C HIS A 47 -16.55 -10.60 2.01
N ALA A 48 -15.35 -10.69 2.57
CA ALA A 48 -15.10 -10.45 4.00
C ALA A 48 -15.53 -9.05 4.46
N HIS A 49 -15.51 -8.05 3.56
CA HIS A 49 -15.98 -6.68 3.84
C HIS A 49 -17.43 -6.66 4.37
N PHE A 50 -18.32 -7.50 3.82
CA PHE A 50 -19.73 -7.54 4.25
C PHE A 50 -19.94 -8.23 5.61
N LYS A 51 -18.90 -8.89 6.13
CA LYS A 51 -18.89 -9.51 7.45
C LYS A 51 -18.41 -8.56 8.55
N VAL A 52 -17.83 -7.42 8.15
CA VAL A 52 -17.38 -6.37 9.08
C VAL A 52 -18.57 -5.45 9.39
N GLY A 53 -18.78 -5.13 10.66
CA GLY A 53 -19.86 -4.21 11.05
C GLY A 53 -19.61 -2.77 10.57
N ASN A 54 -20.70 -2.04 10.29
CA ASN A 54 -20.62 -0.67 9.79
C ASN A 54 -19.80 0.25 10.71
N GLU A 55 -19.94 0.13 12.02
CA GLU A 55 -19.18 0.92 13.00
C GLU A 55 -17.66 0.74 12.82
N MET A 56 -17.20 -0.48 12.59
CA MET A 56 -15.79 -0.76 12.34
C MET A 56 -15.31 -0.17 11.02
N LEU A 57 -16.13 -0.24 9.97
CA LEU A 57 -15.80 0.34 8.66
C LEU A 57 -15.70 1.87 8.74
N GLU A 58 -16.64 2.53 9.42
CA GLU A 58 -16.61 3.97 9.65
C GLU A 58 -15.36 4.40 10.44
N GLU A 59 -14.98 3.63 11.46
CA GLU A 59 -13.78 3.90 12.22
C GLU A 59 -12.51 3.73 11.37
N CYS A 60 -12.43 2.70 10.53
CA CYS A 60 -11.32 2.52 9.58
C CYS A 60 -11.19 3.71 8.62
N GLU A 61 -12.31 4.20 8.07
CA GLU A 61 -12.32 5.37 7.20
C GLU A 61 -11.90 6.64 7.95
N ARG A 62 -12.35 6.81 9.18
CA ARG A 62 -11.96 7.93 10.03
C ARG A 62 -10.45 7.95 10.30
N ILE A 63 -9.86 6.80 10.60
CA ILE A 63 -8.42 6.65 10.78
C ILE A 63 -7.67 6.94 9.47
N LYS A 64 -8.10 6.33 8.37
CA LYS A 64 -7.51 6.52 7.04
C LYS A 64 -7.47 8.00 6.65
N ALA A 65 -8.55 8.74 6.88
CA ALA A 65 -8.64 10.16 6.56
C ALA A 65 -7.64 11.04 7.34
N GLN A 66 -7.19 10.59 8.51
CA GLN A 66 -6.23 11.31 9.34
C GLN A 66 -4.78 11.05 8.94
N LEU A 67 -4.50 9.97 8.20
CA LEU A 67 -3.13 9.61 7.82
C LEU A 67 -2.64 10.48 6.66
N PRO A 68 -1.48 11.14 6.77
CA PRO A 68 -0.93 11.98 5.71
C PRO A 68 -0.73 11.24 4.39
N ILE A 69 -0.35 9.96 4.46
CA ILE A 69 -0.11 9.11 3.29
C ILE A 69 -1.37 8.88 2.43
N SER A 70 -2.57 8.94 3.03
CA SER A 70 -3.84 8.79 2.31
C SER A 70 -4.09 9.90 1.27
N ARG A 71 -3.41 11.05 1.42
CA ARG A 71 -3.48 12.18 0.49
C ARG A 71 -2.41 12.15 -0.59
N LYS A 72 -1.51 11.16 -0.54
CA LYS A 72 -0.39 11.04 -1.46
C LYS A 72 -0.77 10.20 -2.68
N ASN A 73 -0.16 10.54 -3.83
CA ASN A 73 -0.30 9.73 -5.03
C ASN A 73 0.72 8.59 -4.99
N ARG A 74 0.27 7.39 -4.71
CA ARG A 74 1.11 6.20 -4.59
C ARG A 74 1.04 5.34 -5.85
N PRO A 75 2.14 4.70 -6.26
CA PRO A 75 3.44 4.59 -5.61
C PRO A 75 4.41 5.75 -5.89
N ALA A 76 4.04 6.79 -6.65
CA ALA A 76 4.95 7.88 -7.02
C ALA A 76 5.56 8.58 -5.79
N TYR A 77 4.77 8.78 -4.74
CA TYR A 77 5.26 9.34 -3.47
C TYR A 77 6.32 8.44 -2.83
N ASP A 78 6.07 7.14 -2.79
CA ASP A 78 7.00 6.16 -2.18
C ASP A 78 8.34 6.15 -2.91
N VAL A 79 8.30 6.21 -4.25
CA VAL A 79 9.50 6.29 -5.09
C VAL A 79 10.28 7.56 -4.82
N ALA A 80 9.61 8.70 -4.71
CA ALA A 80 10.28 9.98 -4.42
C ALA A 80 11.02 9.91 -3.07
N VAL A 81 10.36 9.38 -2.04
CA VAL A 81 10.98 9.20 -0.72
C VAL A 81 12.18 8.23 -0.78
N LEU A 82 12.06 7.13 -1.51
CA LEU A 82 13.16 6.18 -1.67
C LEU A 82 14.34 6.77 -2.44
N CYS A 83 14.10 7.59 -3.47
CA CYS A 83 15.16 8.27 -4.20
C CYS A 83 16.03 9.19 -3.32
N GLU A 84 15.46 9.72 -2.24
CA GLU A 84 16.20 10.51 -1.25
C GLU A 84 17.05 9.63 -0.30
N ASN A 85 16.67 8.36 -0.14
CA ASN A 85 17.26 7.45 0.83
C ASN A 85 18.17 6.36 0.22
N THR A 86 18.18 6.20 -1.10
CA THR A 86 19.02 5.21 -1.78
C THR A 86 19.51 5.72 -3.14
N ARG A 87 20.68 5.21 -3.55
CA ARG A 87 21.17 5.34 -4.92
C ARG A 87 21.00 4.06 -5.74
N GLY A 88 20.34 3.06 -5.16
CA GLY A 88 19.98 1.82 -5.81
C GLY A 88 18.89 2.02 -6.86
N GLU A 89 18.80 1.09 -7.79
CA GLU A 89 17.69 1.06 -8.72
C GLU A 89 16.39 0.74 -7.97
N ILE A 90 15.29 1.38 -8.38
CA ILE A 90 13.97 1.17 -7.82
C ILE A 90 13.10 0.53 -8.90
N HIS A 91 12.68 -0.69 -8.66
CA HIS A 91 11.79 -1.43 -9.53
C HIS A 91 10.36 -1.36 -8.99
N ILE A 92 9.41 -1.05 -9.85
CA ILE A 92 8.00 -0.91 -9.51
C ILE A 92 7.18 -1.85 -10.37
N ASP A 93 6.25 -2.57 -9.74
CA ASP A 93 5.22 -3.33 -10.42
C ASP A 93 3.84 -2.83 -9.99
N GLN A 94 3.12 -2.21 -10.90
CA GLN A 94 1.76 -1.70 -10.68
C GLN A 94 0.67 -2.69 -11.14
N GLU A 95 1.05 -3.81 -11.72
CA GLU A 95 0.14 -4.87 -12.17
C GLU A 95 0.03 -6.01 -11.14
N LEU A 96 0.55 -5.78 -9.93
CA LEU A 96 0.62 -6.78 -8.87
C LEU A 96 -0.76 -7.40 -8.55
N GLY A 97 -1.80 -6.57 -8.43
CA GLY A 97 -3.15 -7.03 -8.13
C GLY A 97 -3.69 -8.02 -9.17
N LYS A 98 -3.42 -7.80 -10.45
CA LYS A 98 -3.84 -8.70 -11.54
C LYS A 98 -3.16 -10.06 -11.51
N ARG A 99 -1.99 -10.15 -10.88
CA ARG A 99 -1.25 -11.42 -10.75
C ARG A 99 -1.60 -12.18 -9.48
N ILE A 100 -2.03 -11.46 -8.43
CA ILE A 100 -2.40 -12.05 -7.15
C ILE A 100 -3.86 -12.50 -7.15
N TYR A 101 -4.76 -11.62 -7.60
CA TYR A 101 -6.20 -11.87 -7.60
C TYR A 101 -6.64 -12.40 -8.98
N LEU A 102 -6.42 -13.69 -9.21
CA LEU A 102 -6.86 -14.37 -10.44
C LEU A 102 -8.37 -14.63 -10.44
N GLU A 103 -8.96 -14.72 -9.25
CA GLU A 103 -10.38 -14.92 -9.02
C GLU A 103 -10.90 -13.89 -8.01
N LYS A 104 -12.19 -13.54 -8.13
CA LYS A 104 -12.87 -12.68 -7.15
C LYS A 104 -13.44 -13.53 -6.03
N ASP A 105 -12.60 -13.90 -5.08
CA ASP A 105 -12.98 -14.63 -3.88
C ASP A 105 -13.38 -13.70 -2.71
N GLU A 106 -13.57 -14.26 -1.52
CA GLU A 106 -13.94 -13.51 -0.32
C GLU A 106 -12.87 -12.53 0.17
N PHE A 107 -11.63 -12.61 -0.34
CA PHE A 107 -10.51 -11.74 0.01
C PHE A 107 -10.05 -10.85 -1.16
N TYR A 108 -10.80 -10.85 -2.27
CA TYR A 108 -10.48 -10.02 -3.41
C TYR A 108 -10.32 -8.54 -3.04
N ASN A 109 -9.24 -7.90 -3.48
CA ASN A 109 -9.00 -6.50 -3.22
C ASN A 109 -8.95 -5.71 -4.53
N PRO A 110 -9.93 -4.84 -4.82
CA PRO A 110 -9.97 -4.03 -6.02
C PRO A 110 -9.02 -2.84 -6.00
N ALA A 111 -8.44 -2.49 -4.83
CA ALA A 111 -7.54 -1.35 -4.73
C ALA A 111 -6.32 -1.51 -5.65
N PRO A 112 -5.84 -0.42 -6.27
CA PRO A 112 -4.65 -0.46 -7.11
C PRO A 112 -3.40 -0.85 -6.31
N MET A 113 -3.01 -2.13 -6.43
CA MET A 113 -1.86 -2.69 -5.74
C MET A 113 -0.57 -2.48 -6.52
N PHE A 114 0.52 -2.32 -5.79
CA PHE A 114 1.85 -2.22 -6.35
C PHE A 114 2.89 -2.92 -5.49
N SER A 115 4.02 -3.26 -6.07
CA SER A 115 5.24 -3.58 -5.33
C SER A 115 6.37 -2.64 -5.68
N ILE A 116 7.22 -2.38 -4.70
CA ILE A 116 8.47 -1.62 -4.87
C ILE A 116 9.60 -2.49 -4.35
N CYS A 117 10.65 -2.62 -5.16
CA CYS A 117 11.86 -3.33 -4.81
C CYS A 117 13.07 -2.44 -5.05
N THR A 118 13.96 -2.32 -4.07
CA THR A 118 15.25 -1.63 -4.24
C THR A 118 16.33 -2.33 -3.44
N VAL A 119 17.57 -2.21 -3.94
CA VAL A 119 18.76 -2.76 -3.29
C VAL A 119 19.57 -1.60 -2.73
N LYS A 120 19.93 -1.69 -1.46
CA LYS A 120 20.82 -0.70 -0.84
C LYS A 120 22.21 -0.76 -1.47
N LYS A 121 22.63 0.31 -2.07
CA LYS A 121 24.01 0.52 -2.54
C LYS A 121 24.87 1.19 -1.47
#